data_947ded4cedb796a196a26ff98e884e49
#
_entry.id   947ded4cedb796a196a26ff98e884e49
#
_cell.length_a   1.000
_cell.length_b   1.000
_cell.length_c   1.000
_cell.angle_alpha   90.00
_cell.angle_beta   90.00
_cell.angle_gamma   90.00
#
_symmetry.space_group_name_H-M   'P 1'
#
loop_
_entity.id
_entity.type
_entity.pdbx_description
1 polymer ?
#
loop_
_entity_poly.entity_id
_entity_poly.type
_entity_poly.pdbx_seq_one_letter_code
_entity_poly.pdbx_strand_id
1 'polypeptide(L)'
;MKRYTVFGGRGFIGSEIVGMLEASGQDVWVPLRDDDSVFETDLGTVIYSAGQGDCKNSPFGVFDANCRLLADLLERGKFERLVYVSSTRVYMNHGSSSEEADLKVCTDDQRRLFNLTKLVSEELCLKSGRNVTIVRPSNVYGVALHSPLFLPAITRNAINHGKVDMYIDQDYAKDYVSVTDVARACITLATHPESVGQIINIAAGYNITAKQIADVLHKFTACEIVWHNIAFPNENFPQTAISKIISLIPDYQPRNVLEDIELMIAEFKAHLAAH
;
A
#
# COMPACT_ATOMS: atom_id res chain seq x y z
N MET A 1 26.93 -4.47 -7.37
CA MET A 1 25.51 -4.50 -7.73
C MET A 1 24.84 -5.42 -6.73
N LYS A 2 23.85 -4.94 -5.99
CA LYS A 2 23.12 -5.73 -5.00
C LYS A 2 21.90 -6.34 -5.68
N ARG A 3 21.62 -7.62 -5.38
CA ARG A 3 20.45 -8.30 -5.94
C ARG A 3 19.21 -8.00 -5.10
N TYR A 4 18.13 -7.64 -5.77
CA TYR A 4 16.80 -7.49 -5.21
C TYR A 4 15.81 -8.43 -5.88
N THR A 5 14.98 -9.09 -5.09
CA THR A 5 13.86 -9.89 -5.59
C THR A 5 12.55 -9.26 -5.14
N VAL A 6 11.69 -8.86 -6.09
CA VAL A 6 10.44 -8.15 -5.78
C VAL A 6 9.25 -9.03 -6.10
N PHE A 7 8.69 -9.67 -5.07
CA PHE A 7 7.43 -10.40 -5.19
C PHE A 7 6.28 -9.40 -5.32
N GLY A 8 5.43 -9.60 -6.32
CA GLY A 8 4.41 -8.61 -6.67
C GLY A 8 4.93 -7.41 -7.46
N GLY A 9 6.12 -7.51 -8.05
CA GLY A 9 6.78 -6.44 -8.82
C GLY A 9 6.02 -5.95 -10.06
N ARG A 10 4.94 -6.66 -10.47
CA ARG A 10 4.02 -6.19 -11.54
C ARG A 10 2.78 -5.49 -11.00
N GLY A 11 2.61 -5.43 -9.66
CA GLY A 11 1.52 -4.72 -8.99
C GLY A 11 1.82 -3.24 -8.81
N PHE A 12 0.85 -2.49 -8.28
CA PHE A 12 0.93 -1.04 -8.16
C PHE A 12 2.13 -0.55 -7.34
N ILE A 13 2.34 -1.10 -6.13
CA ILE A 13 3.50 -0.74 -5.30
C ILE A 13 4.78 -1.37 -5.85
N GLY A 14 4.69 -2.65 -6.25
CA GLY A 14 5.87 -3.40 -6.68
C GLY A 14 6.51 -2.85 -7.95
N SER A 15 5.71 -2.39 -8.93
CA SER A 15 6.26 -1.81 -10.17
C SER A 15 7.01 -0.51 -9.93
N GLU A 16 6.57 0.32 -8.99
CA GLU A 16 7.28 1.53 -8.60
C GLU A 16 8.62 1.19 -7.92
N ILE A 17 8.62 0.18 -7.03
CA ILE A 17 9.86 -0.31 -6.41
C ILE A 17 10.84 -0.83 -7.45
N VAL A 18 10.36 -1.64 -8.41
CA VAL A 18 11.19 -2.17 -9.51
C VAL A 18 11.80 -1.04 -10.32
N GLY A 19 10.97 -0.07 -10.76
CA GLY A 19 11.44 1.07 -11.55
C GLY A 19 12.53 1.89 -10.83
N MET A 20 12.36 2.14 -9.53
CA MET A 20 13.37 2.86 -8.73
C MET A 20 14.66 2.08 -8.57
N LEU A 21 14.58 0.77 -8.34
CA LEU A 21 15.75 -0.10 -8.20
C LEU A 21 16.53 -0.20 -9.51
N GLU A 22 15.84 -0.39 -10.63
CA GLU A 22 16.45 -0.44 -11.96
C GLU A 22 17.10 0.90 -12.33
N ALA A 23 16.42 2.02 -12.07
CA ALA A 23 16.96 3.36 -12.29
C ALA A 23 18.22 3.64 -11.46
N SER A 24 18.36 3.00 -10.29
CA SER A 24 19.56 3.06 -9.45
C SER A 24 20.63 2.03 -9.80
N GLY A 25 20.45 1.27 -10.88
CA GLY A 25 21.41 0.30 -11.40
C GLY A 25 21.53 -0.98 -10.56
N GLN A 26 20.48 -1.37 -9.82
CA GLN A 26 20.46 -2.62 -9.07
C GLN A 26 20.10 -3.81 -9.96
N ASP A 27 20.51 -5.02 -9.57
CA ASP A 27 20.05 -6.27 -10.18
C ASP A 27 18.66 -6.61 -9.61
N VAL A 28 17.61 -6.56 -10.45
CA VAL A 28 16.23 -6.75 -10.02
C VAL A 28 15.62 -7.98 -10.68
N TRP A 29 15.15 -8.91 -9.87
CA TRP A 29 14.37 -10.05 -10.30
C TRP A 29 12.91 -9.95 -9.84
N VAL A 30 11.99 -10.11 -10.80
CA VAL A 30 10.54 -10.16 -10.54
C VAL A 30 10.04 -11.57 -10.91
N PRO A 31 9.96 -12.49 -9.94
CA PRO A 31 9.52 -13.86 -10.20
C PRO A 31 8.07 -13.91 -10.68
N LEU A 32 7.74 -14.95 -11.44
CA LEU A 32 6.37 -15.29 -11.78
C LEU A 32 5.66 -15.87 -10.54
N ARG A 33 4.31 -15.90 -10.56
CA ARG A 33 3.53 -16.36 -9.41
C ARG A 33 3.86 -17.80 -9.02
N ASP A 34 4.06 -18.67 -10.00
CA ASP A 34 4.25 -20.12 -9.84
C ASP A 34 5.68 -20.53 -10.17
N ASP A 35 6.65 -19.67 -9.88
CA ASP A 35 8.07 -19.91 -10.17
C ASP A 35 8.73 -20.58 -8.94
N ASP A 36 8.82 -21.89 -8.96
CA ASP A 36 9.43 -22.67 -7.87
C ASP A 36 10.94 -22.47 -7.75
N SER A 37 11.61 -21.90 -8.76
CA SER A 37 13.04 -21.60 -8.72
C SER A 37 13.43 -20.59 -7.63
N VAL A 38 12.45 -19.85 -7.09
CA VAL A 38 12.63 -18.93 -5.96
C VAL A 38 13.15 -19.63 -4.70
N PHE A 39 12.92 -20.93 -4.54
CA PHE A 39 13.40 -21.69 -3.38
C PHE A 39 14.82 -22.26 -3.56
N GLU A 40 15.29 -22.30 -4.79
CA GLU A 40 16.63 -22.82 -5.13
C GLU A 40 17.65 -21.70 -5.35
N THR A 41 17.17 -20.50 -5.67
CA THR A 41 17.97 -19.33 -6.03
C THR A 41 18.26 -18.46 -4.81
N ASP A 42 19.43 -17.83 -4.79
CA ASP A 42 19.71 -16.75 -3.85
C ASP A 42 18.93 -15.49 -4.24
N LEU A 43 18.00 -15.09 -3.38
CA LEU A 43 17.08 -13.98 -3.60
C LEU A 43 17.70 -12.61 -3.24
N GLY A 44 18.83 -12.59 -2.56
CA GLY A 44 19.45 -11.36 -2.04
C GLY A 44 18.54 -10.62 -1.05
N THR A 45 18.20 -9.37 -1.35
CA THR A 45 17.22 -8.59 -0.58
C THR A 45 15.83 -8.74 -1.19
N VAL A 46 14.90 -9.26 -0.42
CA VAL A 46 13.51 -9.49 -0.85
C VAL A 46 12.62 -8.30 -0.46
N ILE A 47 11.82 -7.81 -1.39
CA ILE A 47 10.68 -6.93 -1.09
C ILE A 47 9.40 -7.67 -1.47
N TYR A 48 8.60 -8.01 -0.45
CA TYR A 48 7.38 -8.77 -0.62
C TYR A 48 6.18 -7.83 -0.65
N SER A 49 5.80 -7.37 -1.83
CA SER A 49 4.62 -6.54 -2.11
C SER A 49 3.47 -7.33 -2.76
N ALA A 50 3.63 -8.65 -2.89
CA ALA A 50 2.55 -9.51 -3.35
C ALA A 50 1.43 -9.51 -2.31
N GLY A 51 0.20 -9.28 -2.78
CA GLY A 51 -0.97 -9.26 -1.93
C GLY A 51 -2.24 -9.17 -2.75
N GLN A 52 -3.33 -9.66 -2.19
CA GLN A 52 -4.66 -9.60 -2.77
C GLN A 52 -5.68 -9.18 -1.71
N GLY A 53 -6.67 -8.37 -2.11
CA GLY A 53 -7.69 -7.85 -1.19
C GLY A 53 -9.12 -8.21 -1.54
N ASP A 54 -9.37 -8.99 -2.62
CA ASP A 54 -10.71 -9.42 -3.02
C ASP A 54 -11.21 -10.61 -2.18
N CYS A 55 -11.62 -10.28 -0.96
CA CYS A 55 -12.11 -11.29 0.00
C CYS A 55 -13.44 -11.95 -0.43
N LYS A 56 -14.18 -11.30 -1.31
CA LYS A 56 -15.50 -11.76 -1.76
C LYS A 56 -15.39 -12.80 -2.88
N ASN A 57 -14.64 -12.47 -3.94
CA ASN A 57 -14.60 -13.30 -5.14
C ASN A 57 -13.40 -14.27 -5.16
N SER A 58 -12.34 -13.98 -4.40
CA SER A 58 -11.11 -14.79 -4.39
C SER A 58 -10.53 -14.98 -2.98
N PRO A 59 -11.29 -15.55 -2.01
CA PRO A 59 -10.82 -15.68 -0.63
C PRO A 59 -9.57 -16.58 -0.50
N PHE A 60 -9.48 -17.66 -1.27
CA PHE A 60 -8.26 -18.51 -1.30
C PHE A 60 -7.07 -17.78 -1.91
N GLY A 61 -7.29 -16.99 -2.98
CA GLY A 61 -6.25 -16.16 -3.56
C GLY A 61 -5.74 -15.08 -2.60
N VAL A 62 -6.61 -14.55 -1.72
CA VAL A 62 -6.20 -13.65 -0.62
C VAL A 62 -5.27 -14.38 0.35
N PHE A 63 -5.60 -15.59 0.75
CA PHE A 63 -4.75 -16.39 1.65
C PHE A 63 -3.42 -16.76 0.98
N ASP A 64 -3.48 -17.24 -0.26
CA ASP A 64 -2.27 -17.67 -0.99
C ASP A 64 -1.28 -16.52 -1.18
N ALA A 65 -1.77 -15.37 -1.66
CA ALA A 65 -0.91 -14.21 -1.92
C ALA A 65 -0.40 -13.55 -0.63
N ASN A 66 -1.23 -13.48 0.41
CA ASN A 66 -0.85 -12.78 1.64
C ASN A 66 -0.05 -13.66 2.62
N CYS A 67 -0.31 -14.98 2.68
CA CYS A 67 0.25 -15.87 3.71
C CYS A 67 1.08 -17.02 3.16
N ARG A 68 0.53 -17.86 2.24
CA ARG A 68 1.15 -19.14 1.88
C ARG A 68 2.54 -18.97 1.31
N LEU A 69 2.68 -18.20 0.22
CA LEU A 69 3.98 -17.97 -0.40
C LEU A 69 4.98 -17.31 0.55
N LEU A 70 4.52 -16.36 1.39
CA LEU A 70 5.38 -15.72 2.39
C LEU A 70 5.87 -16.74 3.42
N ALA A 71 4.99 -17.63 3.93
CA ALA A 71 5.37 -18.68 4.88
C ALA A 71 6.44 -19.60 4.28
N ASP A 72 6.24 -20.06 3.05
CA ASP A 72 7.21 -20.89 2.33
C ASP A 72 8.56 -20.17 2.15
N LEU A 73 8.55 -18.86 1.84
CA LEU A 73 9.78 -18.07 1.72
C LEU A 73 10.49 -17.91 3.06
N LEU A 74 9.76 -17.67 4.14
CA LEU A 74 10.34 -17.54 5.48
C LEU A 74 10.96 -18.86 5.95
N GLU A 75 10.36 -20.00 5.63
CA GLU A 75 10.85 -21.32 6.02
C GLU A 75 12.08 -21.76 5.21
N ARG A 76 12.02 -21.69 3.89
CA ARG A 76 13.01 -22.30 3.00
C ARG A 76 13.65 -21.38 1.97
N GLY A 77 13.22 -20.12 1.87
CA GLY A 77 13.82 -19.14 0.96
C GLY A 77 15.26 -18.78 1.36
N LYS A 78 16.13 -18.57 0.35
CA LYS A 78 17.51 -18.13 0.55
C LYS A 78 17.60 -16.64 0.32
N PHE A 79 17.52 -15.83 1.38
CA PHE A 79 17.61 -14.38 1.31
C PHE A 79 18.36 -13.80 2.50
N GLU A 80 19.00 -12.65 2.31
CA GLU A 80 19.68 -11.92 3.35
C GLU A 80 18.72 -11.11 4.22
N ARG A 81 17.72 -10.52 3.59
CA ARG A 81 16.74 -9.61 4.20
C ARG A 81 15.41 -9.62 3.46
N LEU A 82 14.33 -9.38 4.20
CA LEU A 82 13.00 -9.28 3.62
C LEU A 82 12.25 -8.06 4.18
N VAL A 83 11.64 -7.26 3.29
CA VAL A 83 10.65 -6.24 3.64
C VAL A 83 9.27 -6.77 3.27
N TYR A 84 8.40 -6.94 4.27
CA TYR A 84 7.02 -7.38 4.07
C TYR A 84 6.07 -6.18 4.04
N VAL A 85 5.30 -6.05 2.96
CA VAL A 85 4.31 -4.98 2.81
C VAL A 85 2.95 -5.44 3.37
N SER A 86 2.62 -4.95 4.57
CA SER A 86 1.34 -5.12 5.25
C SER A 86 0.38 -3.97 4.90
N SER A 87 -0.40 -3.45 5.86
CA SER A 87 -1.34 -2.35 5.65
C SER A 87 -1.78 -1.70 6.97
N THR A 88 -1.96 -0.37 7.00
CA THR A 88 -2.61 0.32 8.13
C THR A 88 -4.09 -0.01 8.27
N ARG A 89 -4.69 -0.76 7.32
CA ARG A 89 -6.08 -1.21 7.49
C ARG A 89 -6.29 -2.06 8.76
N VAL A 90 -5.25 -2.67 9.28
CA VAL A 90 -5.29 -3.40 10.56
C VAL A 90 -5.66 -2.52 11.74
N TYR A 91 -5.56 -1.19 11.62
CA TYR A 91 -5.99 -0.21 12.64
C TYR A 91 -7.46 0.22 12.54
N MET A 92 -8.24 -0.36 11.63
CA MET A 92 -9.64 -0.01 11.45
C MET A 92 -10.42 -0.14 12.76
N ASN A 93 -11.15 0.93 13.15
CA ASN A 93 -11.92 1.03 14.38
C ASN A 93 -11.09 0.89 15.68
N HIS A 94 -9.82 1.24 15.61
CA HIS A 94 -8.95 1.39 16.78
C HIS A 94 -8.84 2.84 17.23
N GLY A 95 -8.54 3.05 18.51
CA GLY A 95 -8.23 4.37 19.05
C GLY A 95 -6.79 4.83 18.85
N SER A 96 -5.92 3.95 18.38
CA SER A 96 -4.49 4.21 18.16
C SER A 96 -4.00 3.50 16.92
N SER A 97 -3.00 4.07 16.27
CA SER A 97 -2.24 3.48 15.16
C SER A 97 -0.76 3.31 15.52
N SER A 98 -0.42 3.31 16.80
CA SER A 98 0.92 2.90 17.22
C SER A 98 1.22 1.48 16.76
N GLU A 99 2.44 1.23 16.31
CA GLU A 99 2.88 -0.07 15.84
C GLU A 99 2.88 -1.13 16.95
N GLU A 100 2.93 -0.70 18.21
CA GLU A 100 2.90 -1.53 19.42
C GLU A 100 1.49 -1.71 20.00
N ALA A 101 0.46 -1.08 19.39
CA ALA A 101 -0.90 -1.17 19.91
C ALA A 101 -1.51 -2.57 19.71
N ASP A 102 -2.26 -3.04 20.69
CA ASP A 102 -3.09 -4.23 20.52
C ASP A 102 -4.10 -4.03 19.40
N LEU A 103 -4.26 -5.04 18.56
CA LEU A 103 -5.14 -4.97 17.40
C LEU A 103 -6.34 -5.89 17.59
N LYS A 104 -7.52 -5.40 17.18
CA LYS A 104 -8.75 -6.19 17.17
C LYS A 104 -9.24 -6.35 15.73
N VAL A 105 -9.92 -7.45 15.46
CA VAL A 105 -10.54 -7.71 14.16
C VAL A 105 -12.06 -7.60 14.32
N CYS A 106 -12.67 -6.68 13.58
CA CYS A 106 -14.12 -6.46 13.63
C CYS A 106 -14.87 -7.61 12.91
N THR A 107 -15.95 -8.12 13.52
CA THR A 107 -16.71 -9.26 12.98
C THR A 107 -17.58 -8.88 11.78
N ASP A 108 -17.99 -7.63 11.68
CA ASP A 108 -18.81 -7.04 10.62
C ASP A 108 -17.99 -6.47 9.44
N ASP A 109 -16.65 -6.51 9.51
CA ASP A 109 -15.79 -6.09 8.41
C ASP A 109 -15.83 -7.10 7.25
N GLN A 110 -16.34 -6.67 6.09
CA GLN A 110 -16.36 -7.47 4.87
C GLN A 110 -14.96 -7.87 4.37
N ARG A 111 -13.93 -7.13 4.77
CA ARG A 111 -12.52 -7.42 4.46
C ARG A 111 -11.76 -8.03 5.65
N ARG A 112 -12.48 -8.62 6.60
CA ARG A 112 -11.88 -9.25 7.79
C ARG A 112 -10.80 -10.28 7.42
N LEU A 113 -11.03 -11.10 6.39
CA LEU A 113 -10.04 -12.06 5.90
C LEU A 113 -8.72 -11.38 5.50
N PHE A 114 -8.79 -10.24 4.82
CA PHE A 114 -7.59 -9.48 4.48
C PHE A 114 -6.82 -9.05 5.73
N ASN A 115 -7.50 -8.46 6.72
CA ASN A 115 -6.84 -8.03 7.96
C ASN A 115 -6.22 -9.22 8.71
N LEU A 116 -6.95 -10.35 8.82
CA LEU A 116 -6.44 -11.57 9.46
C LEU A 116 -5.20 -12.11 8.74
N THR A 117 -5.22 -12.19 7.40
CA THR A 117 -4.06 -12.67 6.64
C THR A 117 -2.85 -11.75 6.80
N LYS A 118 -3.05 -10.43 6.88
CA LYS A 118 -1.96 -9.49 7.14
C LYS A 118 -1.37 -9.70 8.54
N LEU A 119 -2.20 -9.81 9.58
CA LEU A 119 -1.74 -10.02 10.95
C LEU A 119 -1.03 -11.36 11.13
N VAL A 120 -1.56 -12.47 10.56
CA VAL A 120 -0.88 -13.76 10.58
C VAL A 120 0.49 -13.67 9.92
N SER A 121 0.60 -12.99 8.79
CA SER A 121 1.86 -12.81 8.08
C SER A 121 2.88 -11.95 8.83
N GLU A 122 2.43 -10.91 9.52
CA GLU A 122 3.29 -10.12 10.41
C GLU A 122 3.84 -10.98 11.55
N GLU A 123 3.00 -11.79 12.20
CA GLU A 123 3.44 -12.70 13.27
C GLU A 123 4.41 -13.76 12.76
N LEU A 124 4.17 -14.35 11.58
CA LEU A 124 5.12 -15.27 10.96
C LEU A 124 6.47 -14.61 10.70
N CYS A 125 6.48 -13.37 10.19
CA CYS A 125 7.70 -12.59 10.00
C CYS A 125 8.47 -12.40 11.32
N LEU A 126 7.79 -11.96 12.37
CA LEU A 126 8.39 -11.70 13.69
C LEU A 126 8.92 -12.96 14.37
N LYS A 127 8.26 -14.12 14.17
CA LYS A 127 8.62 -15.40 14.79
C LYS A 127 9.58 -16.26 13.95
N SER A 128 9.82 -15.89 12.69
CA SER A 128 10.64 -16.68 11.76
C SER A 128 12.12 -16.77 12.13
N GLY A 129 12.62 -15.89 13.00
CA GLY A 129 14.05 -15.77 13.29
C GLY A 129 14.88 -15.19 12.11
N ARG A 130 14.21 -14.72 11.05
CA ARG A 130 14.84 -14.14 9.85
C ARG A 130 14.95 -12.63 9.95
N ASN A 131 15.83 -12.04 9.15
CA ASN A 131 16.00 -10.58 9.06
C ASN A 131 14.81 -9.97 8.27
N VAL A 132 13.71 -9.70 8.95
CA VAL A 132 12.50 -9.16 8.32
C VAL A 132 12.19 -7.77 8.89
N THR A 133 11.76 -6.88 8.01
CA THR A 133 11.15 -5.59 8.35
C THR A 133 9.71 -5.62 7.85
N ILE A 134 8.76 -5.21 8.67
CA ILE A 134 7.35 -5.14 8.31
C ILE A 134 6.98 -3.67 8.11
N VAL A 135 6.34 -3.36 6.98
CA VAL A 135 5.85 -2.01 6.71
C VAL A 135 4.32 -2.01 6.57
N ARG A 136 3.66 -1.03 7.18
CA ARG A 136 2.22 -0.81 7.08
C ARG A 136 1.95 0.49 6.32
N PRO A 137 1.88 0.46 4.98
CA PRO A 137 1.48 1.65 4.22
C PRO A 137 0.01 2.00 4.47
N SER A 138 -0.31 3.30 4.48
CA SER A 138 -1.67 3.82 4.51
C SER A 138 -2.35 3.64 3.14
N ASN A 139 -3.38 4.44 2.80
CA ASN A 139 -4.02 4.30 1.49
C ASN A 139 -3.07 4.81 0.40
N VAL A 140 -2.48 3.86 -0.32
CA VAL A 140 -1.48 4.17 -1.34
C VAL A 140 -2.15 4.75 -2.58
N TYR A 141 -1.68 5.90 -3.04
CA TYR A 141 -2.16 6.57 -4.24
C TYR A 141 -1.04 6.83 -5.24
N GLY A 142 -1.44 7.12 -6.48
CA GLY A 142 -0.57 7.47 -7.59
C GLY A 142 -1.30 7.35 -8.91
N VAL A 143 -0.60 7.63 -10.02
CA VAL A 143 -1.17 7.50 -11.36
C VAL A 143 -1.33 6.02 -11.71
N ALA A 144 -2.55 5.52 -11.53
CA ALA A 144 -2.93 4.15 -11.81
C ALA A 144 -4.11 4.16 -12.80
N LEU A 145 -3.79 4.36 -14.07
CA LEU A 145 -4.73 4.66 -15.14
C LEU A 145 -5.93 3.70 -15.23
N HIS A 146 -5.75 2.41 -14.91
CA HIS A 146 -6.79 1.38 -14.98
C HIS A 146 -7.22 0.84 -13.62
N SER A 147 -6.69 1.38 -12.51
CA SER A 147 -7.00 0.88 -11.17
C SER A 147 -8.46 1.17 -10.78
N PRO A 148 -9.16 0.19 -10.17
CA PRO A 148 -10.49 0.40 -9.60
C PRO A 148 -10.44 1.07 -8.20
N LEU A 149 -9.26 1.36 -7.67
CA LEU A 149 -9.12 2.02 -6.38
C LEU A 149 -9.76 3.42 -6.39
N PHE A 150 -10.18 3.87 -5.21
CA PHE A 150 -11.00 5.08 -5.03
C PHE A 150 -10.44 6.30 -5.76
N LEU A 151 -9.25 6.76 -5.44
CA LEU A 151 -8.66 7.98 -6.04
C LEU A 151 -8.49 7.90 -7.56
N PRO A 152 -7.85 6.86 -8.14
CA PRO A 152 -7.78 6.73 -9.59
C PRO A 152 -9.14 6.66 -10.27
N ALA A 153 -10.11 5.96 -9.68
CA ALA A 153 -11.45 5.79 -10.28
C ALA A 153 -12.21 7.11 -10.34
N ILE A 154 -12.26 7.87 -9.24
CA ILE A 154 -12.96 9.17 -9.21
C ILE A 154 -12.25 10.21 -10.08
N THR A 155 -10.91 10.18 -10.16
CA THR A 155 -10.14 11.06 -11.05
C THR A 155 -10.50 10.79 -12.53
N ARG A 156 -10.54 9.51 -12.95
CA ARG A 156 -11.00 9.15 -14.30
C ARG A 156 -12.43 9.60 -14.57
N ASN A 157 -13.33 9.38 -13.62
CA ASN A 157 -14.73 9.78 -13.77
C ASN A 157 -14.87 11.30 -13.91
N ALA A 158 -14.13 12.06 -13.09
CA ALA A 158 -14.09 13.52 -13.19
C ALA A 158 -13.68 14.00 -14.59
N ILE A 159 -12.66 13.35 -15.20
CA ILE A 159 -12.11 13.74 -16.50
C ILE A 159 -13.00 13.24 -17.64
N ASN A 160 -13.42 11.96 -17.62
CA ASN A 160 -14.10 11.33 -18.76
C ASN A 160 -15.58 11.66 -18.83
N HIS A 161 -16.23 11.88 -17.69
CA HIS A 161 -17.67 12.05 -17.59
C HIS A 161 -18.09 13.43 -17.07
N GLY A 162 -17.15 14.26 -16.62
CA GLY A 162 -17.45 15.54 -15.98
C GLY A 162 -18.30 15.40 -14.71
N LYS A 163 -18.37 14.20 -14.13
CA LYS A 163 -19.19 13.87 -12.97
C LYS A 163 -18.52 12.82 -12.09
N VAL A 164 -18.65 13.01 -10.77
CA VAL A 164 -18.20 12.05 -9.76
C VAL A 164 -19.36 11.75 -8.81
N ASP A 165 -19.78 10.49 -8.78
CA ASP A 165 -20.76 9.99 -7.81
C ASP A 165 -20.03 9.48 -6.57
N MET A 166 -20.27 10.13 -5.41
CA MET A 166 -19.65 9.82 -4.13
C MET A 166 -20.59 8.99 -3.26
N TYR A 167 -20.22 7.73 -3.01
CA TYR A 167 -20.96 6.77 -2.18
C TYR A 167 -20.31 6.61 -0.80
N ILE A 168 -19.84 7.71 -0.23
CA ILE A 168 -19.22 7.81 1.10
C ILE A 168 -19.64 9.14 1.73
N ASP A 169 -19.55 9.24 3.07
CA ASP A 169 -19.79 10.49 3.77
C ASP A 169 -18.71 11.52 3.44
N GLN A 170 -19.09 12.80 3.45
CA GLN A 170 -18.17 13.92 3.20
C GLN A 170 -17.02 13.96 4.20
N ASP A 171 -17.33 13.66 5.46
CA ASP A 171 -16.37 13.68 6.58
C ASP A 171 -15.56 12.37 6.72
N TYR A 172 -15.85 11.37 5.88
CA TYR A 172 -15.07 10.13 5.89
C TYR A 172 -13.62 10.43 5.53
N ALA A 173 -12.72 10.17 6.46
CA ALA A 173 -11.34 10.59 6.38
C ALA A 173 -10.37 9.41 6.47
N LYS A 174 -9.33 9.47 5.66
CA LYS A 174 -8.22 8.49 5.64
C LYS A 174 -6.88 9.18 5.43
N ASP A 175 -5.83 8.52 5.90
CA ASP A 175 -4.47 8.86 5.53
C ASP A 175 -4.17 8.34 4.12
N TYR A 176 -3.48 9.14 3.32
CA TYR A 176 -3.07 8.81 1.96
C TYR A 176 -1.56 9.03 1.79
N VAL A 177 -0.85 8.02 1.28
CA VAL A 177 0.58 8.07 1.02
C VAL A 177 0.87 7.79 -0.46
N SER A 178 1.80 8.53 -1.07
CA SER A 178 2.13 8.30 -2.48
C SER A 178 2.85 6.95 -2.68
N VAL A 179 2.61 6.31 -3.81
CA VAL A 179 3.29 5.06 -4.18
C VAL A 179 4.81 5.24 -4.24
N THR A 180 5.25 6.42 -4.67
CA THR A 180 6.67 6.82 -4.75
C THR A 180 7.30 6.89 -3.35
N ASP A 181 6.60 7.46 -2.36
CA ASP A 181 7.08 7.52 -0.97
C ASP A 181 7.12 6.14 -0.34
N VAL A 182 6.11 5.29 -0.61
CA VAL A 182 6.11 3.89 -0.16
C VAL A 182 7.29 3.13 -0.74
N ALA A 183 7.54 3.24 -2.05
CA ALA A 183 8.64 2.57 -2.71
C ALA A 183 10.00 3.02 -2.15
N ARG A 184 10.21 4.33 -2.01
CA ARG A 184 11.42 4.91 -1.42
C ARG A 184 11.64 4.41 0.01
N ALA A 185 10.61 4.44 0.85
CA ALA A 185 10.70 3.95 2.23
C ALA A 185 11.03 2.45 2.28
N CYS A 186 10.37 1.61 1.46
CA CYS A 186 10.66 0.17 1.39
C CYS A 186 12.12 -0.10 1.01
N ILE A 187 12.66 0.59 -0.01
CA ILE A 187 14.04 0.44 -0.47
C ILE A 187 15.04 0.90 0.62
N THR A 188 14.78 2.02 1.27
CA THR A 188 15.63 2.54 2.36
C THR A 188 15.63 1.57 3.54
N LEU A 189 14.45 1.14 4.01
CA LEU A 189 14.31 0.21 5.12
C LEU A 189 14.90 -1.18 4.81
N ALA A 190 14.90 -1.59 3.56
CA ALA A 190 15.51 -2.85 3.11
C ALA A 190 17.03 -2.91 3.40
N THR A 191 17.68 -1.79 3.61
CA THR A 191 19.12 -1.71 3.93
C THR A 191 19.40 -1.15 5.31
N HIS A 192 18.38 -0.67 6.03
CA HIS A 192 18.53 -0.05 7.35
C HIS A 192 18.61 -1.11 8.45
N PRO A 193 19.73 -1.24 9.18
CA PRO A 193 19.91 -2.35 10.13
C PRO A 193 18.92 -2.30 11.31
N GLU A 194 18.58 -1.11 11.80
CA GLU A 194 17.67 -0.93 12.95
C GLU A 194 16.19 -1.19 12.60
N SER A 195 15.85 -1.37 11.34
CA SER A 195 14.47 -1.73 10.94
C SER A 195 14.18 -3.23 11.06
N VAL A 196 15.19 -4.07 11.27
CA VAL A 196 15.01 -5.53 11.42
C VAL A 196 14.20 -5.84 12.68
N GLY A 197 13.20 -6.71 12.52
CA GLY A 197 12.28 -7.08 13.59
C GLY A 197 11.26 -5.98 13.95
N GLN A 198 11.21 -4.90 13.18
CA GLN A 198 10.30 -3.77 13.44
C GLN A 198 9.05 -3.81 12.55
N ILE A 199 7.95 -3.34 13.11
CA ILE A 199 6.77 -2.90 12.36
C ILE A 199 6.85 -1.38 12.22
N ILE A 200 6.68 -0.86 11.00
CA ILE A 200 6.86 0.56 10.68
C ILE A 200 5.71 1.03 9.81
N ASN A 201 4.97 2.05 10.25
CA ASN A 201 3.97 2.70 9.43
C ASN A 201 4.62 3.56 8.35
N ILE A 202 4.08 3.49 7.12
CA ILE A 202 4.45 4.39 6.01
C ILE A 202 3.20 5.18 5.62
N ALA A 203 3.12 6.44 6.02
CA ALA A 203 1.90 7.24 5.94
C ALA A 203 2.22 8.73 5.86
N ALA A 204 1.22 9.55 5.53
CA ALA A 204 1.35 11.00 5.58
C ALA A 204 1.31 11.53 7.03
N GLY A 205 0.68 10.81 7.95
CA GLY A 205 0.55 11.20 9.35
C GLY A 205 -0.64 12.13 9.61
N TYR A 206 -1.53 12.30 8.64
CA TYR A 206 -2.78 13.05 8.78
C TYR A 206 -3.87 12.49 7.86
N ASN A 207 -5.12 12.66 8.26
CA ASN A 207 -6.26 12.20 7.49
C ASN A 207 -6.81 13.32 6.59
N ILE A 208 -7.21 12.94 5.38
CA ILE A 208 -7.88 13.80 4.40
C ILE A 208 -9.31 13.30 4.22
N THR A 209 -10.28 14.22 4.23
CA THR A 209 -11.70 13.91 4.05
C THR A 209 -12.07 13.69 2.59
N ALA A 210 -13.13 12.93 2.36
CA ALA A 210 -13.70 12.76 1.02
C ALA A 210 -14.11 14.10 0.40
N LYS A 211 -14.60 15.03 1.23
CA LYS A 211 -14.96 16.39 0.79
C LYS A 211 -13.73 17.16 0.28
N GLN A 212 -12.60 17.13 1.00
CA GLN A 212 -11.38 17.81 0.56
C GLN A 212 -10.90 17.29 -0.80
N ILE A 213 -10.96 15.97 -1.02
CA ILE A 213 -10.61 15.37 -2.31
C ILE A 213 -11.57 15.82 -3.42
N ALA A 214 -12.88 15.80 -3.14
CA ALA A 214 -13.92 16.24 -4.09
C ALA A 214 -13.77 17.71 -4.48
N ASP A 215 -13.47 18.58 -3.50
CA ASP A 215 -13.25 20.02 -3.73
C ASP A 215 -12.06 20.25 -4.68
N VAL A 216 -10.96 19.51 -4.54
CA VAL A 216 -9.80 19.58 -5.42
C VAL A 216 -10.13 19.06 -6.83
N LEU A 217 -10.83 17.93 -6.94
CA LEU A 217 -11.28 17.41 -8.23
C LEU A 217 -12.18 18.41 -8.96
N HIS A 218 -13.18 18.97 -8.26
CA HIS A 218 -14.06 20.00 -8.84
C HIS A 218 -13.26 21.22 -9.31
N LYS A 219 -12.33 21.71 -8.50
CA LYS A 219 -11.48 22.88 -8.83
C LYS A 219 -10.69 22.70 -10.15
N PHE A 220 -10.12 21.53 -10.39
CA PHE A 220 -9.22 21.28 -11.51
C PHE A 220 -9.86 20.62 -12.74
N THR A 221 -11.07 20.08 -12.60
CA THR A 221 -11.79 19.44 -13.71
C THR A 221 -13.14 20.08 -14.02
N ALA A 222 -13.66 20.95 -13.15
CA ALA A 222 -15.02 21.50 -13.18
C ALA A 222 -16.10 20.40 -13.17
N CYS A 223 -15.79 19.18 -12.69
CA CYS A 223 -16.75 18.09 -12.63
C CYS A 223 -17.86 18.37 -11.61
N GLU A 224 -19.06 17.84 -11.87
CA GLU A 224 -20.14 17.79 -10.89
C GLU A 224 -19.80 16.75 -9.81
N ILE A 225 -19.99 17.08 -8.54
CA ILE A 225 -19.87 16.15 -7.42
C ILE A 225 -21.26 15.83 -6.88
N VAL A 226 -21.65 14.55 -6.95
CA VAL A 226 -22.96 14.08 -6.47
C VAL A 226 -22.75 13.17 -5.27
N TRP A 227 -23.24 13.61 -4.11
CA TRP A 227 -23.19 12.84 -2.88
C TRP A 227 -24.44 11.99 -2.72
N HIS A 228 -24.25 10.68 -2.54
CA HIS A 228 -25.33 9.73 -2.34
C HIS A 228 -25.46 9.38 -0.86
N ASN A 229 -26.67 9.52 -0.32
CA ASN A 229 -26.94 9.08 1.04
C ASN A 229 -27.13 7.57 1.07
N ILE A 230 -26.07 6.84 1.43
CA ILE A 230 -26.09 5.39 1.59
C ILE A 230 -25.68 5.01 3.01
N ALA A 231 -26.12 3.83 3.45
CA ALA A 231 -25.58 3.24 4.68
C ALA A 231 -24.12 2.85 4.42
N PHE A 232 -23.19 3.67 4.91
CA PHE A 232 -21.77 3.42 4.78
C PHE A 232 -21.31 2.46 5.91
N PRO A 233 -20.39 1.52 5.62
CA PRO A 233 -19.81 0.67 6.67
C PRO A 233 -19.21 1.52 7.79
N ASN A 234 -19.41 1.09 9.03
CA ASN A 234 -18.82 1.75 10.21
C ASN A 234 -17.30 1.52 10.24
N GLU A 235 -16.58 2.18 9.35
CA GLU A 235 -15.12 2.17 9.25
C GLU A 235 -14.56 3.52 9.70
N ASN A 236 -13.76 3.51 10.75
CA ASN A 236 -13.02 4.67 11.21
C ASN A 236 -11.54 4.34 11.29
N PHE A 237 -10.70 5.30 10.89
CA PHE A 237 -9.25 5.14 10.93
C PHE A 237 -8.64 6.24 11.79
N PRO A 238 -7.85 5.88 12.82
CA PRO A 238 -7.09 6.87 13.58
C PRO A 238 -6.10 7.56 12.66
N GLN A 239 -5.66 8.75 13.04
CA GLN A 239 -4.50 9.38 12.41
C GLN A 239 -3.30 8.45 12.53
N THR A 240 -2.62 8.15 11.41
CA THR A 240 -1.52 7.18 11.41
C THR A 240 -0.28 7.77 12.08
N ALA A 241 0.26 7.09 13.08
CA ALA A 241 1.51 7.47 13.73
C ALA A 241 2.70 7.28 12.77
N ILE A 242 3.55 8.29 12.64
CA ILE A 242 4.74 8.27 11.77
C ILE A 242 6.06 8.54 12.52
N SER A 243 6.02 8.61 13.84
CA SER A 243 7.22 8.91 14.63
C SER A 243 8.34 7.89 14.44
N LYS A 244 8.00 6.62 14.29
CA LYS A 244 8.98 5.54 14.08
C LYS A 244 9.68 5.65 12.72
N ILE A 245 8.94 5.88 11.63
CA ILE A 245 9.59 6.06 10.32
C ILE A 245 10.47 7.31 10.30
N ILE A 246 10.05 8.41 10.93
CA ILE A 246 10.86 9.64 11.04
C ILE A 246 12.15 9.38 11.84
N SER A 247 12.11 8.55 12.88
CA SER A 247 13.33 8.20 13.65
C SER A 247 14.32 7.38 12.84
N LEU A 248 13.84 6.51 11.92
CA LEU A 248 14.67 5.67 11.06
C LEU A 248 15.11 6.38 9.78
N ILE A 249 14.26 7.26 9.25
CA ILE A 249 14.48 8.04 8.03
C ILE A 249 14.22 9.52 8.36
N PRO A 250 15.18 10.25 8.91
CA PRO A 250 14.97 11.62 9.40
C PRO A 250 14.50 12.62 8.34
N ASP A 251 14.77 12.34 7.07
CA ASP A 251 14.34 13.13 5.91
C ASP A 251 13.03 12.62 5.29
N TYR A 252 12.29 11.75 5.99
CA TYR A 252 10.99 11.28 5.54
C TYR A 252 9.99 12.44 5.49
N GLN A 253 9.64 12.84 4.28
CA GLN A 253 8.66 13.89 3.99
C GLN A 253 7.68 13.36 2.94
N PRO A 254 6.53 12.81 3.39
CA PRO A 254 5.53 12.29 2.48
C PRO A 254 4.87 13.41 1.68
N ARG A 255 4.58 13.13 0.41
CA ARG A 255 3.89 14.04 -0.48
C ARG A 255 2.46 14.31 -0.01
N ASN A 256 1.96 15.49 -0.35
CA ASN A 256 0.58 15.88 -0.04
C ASN A 256 -0.37 15.41 -1.16
N VAL A 257 -1.31 14.54 -0.82
CA VAL A 257 -2.26 13.97 -1.79
C VAL A 257 -3.10 15.05 -2.49
N LEU A 258 -3.50 16.13 -1.80
CA LEU A 258 -4.32 17.19 -2.40
C LEU A 258 -3.55 17.98 -3.48
N GLU A 259 -2.24 18.15 -3.30
CA GLU A 259 -1.36 18.74 -4.31
C GLU A 259 -1.11 17.77 -5.48
N ASP A 260 -0.91 16.48 -5.16
CA ASP A 260 -0.66 15.46 -6.17
C ASP A 260 -1.88 15.13 -7.03
N ILE A 261 -3.11 15.34 -6.57
CA ILE A 261 -4.32 15.18 -7.41
C ILE A 261 -4.26 16.08 -8.64
N GLU A 262 -3.77 17.30 -8.52
CA GLU A 262 -3.58 18.20 -9.68
C GLU A 262 -2.63 17.59 -10.72
N LEU A 263 -1.48 17.07 -10.26
CA LEU A 263 -0.51 16.39 -11.12
C LEU A 263 -1.10 15.12 -11.75
N MET A 264 -1.81 14.32 -10.96
CA MET A 264 -2.51 13.13 -11.46
C MET A 264 -3.51 13.47 -12.54
N ILE A 265 -4.32 14.54 -12.39
CA ILE A 265 -5.27 14.99 -13.40
C ILE A 265 -4.54 15.34 -14.70
N ALA A 266 -3.42 16.05 -14.63
CA ALA A 266 -2.62 16.41 -15.80
C ALA A 266 -2.10 15.17 -16.54
N GLU A 267 -1.59 14.17 -15.82
CA GLU A 267 -1.09 12.93 -16.39
C GLU A 267 -2.20 12.06 -16.98
N PHE A 268 -3.37 11.97 -16.32
CA PHE A 268 -4.55 11.28 -16.87
C PHE A 268 -5.01 11.93 -18.18
N LYS A 269 -5.09 13.27 -18.23
CA LYS A 269 -5.45 14.02 -19.45
C LYS A 269 -4.45 13.79 -20.58
N ALA A 270 -3.16 13.83 -20.29
CA ALA A 270 -2.12 13.57 -21.27
C ALA A 270 -2.22 12.16 -21.86
N HIS A 271 -2.48 11.15 -21.02
CA HIS A 271 -2.67 9.78 -21.48
C HIS A 271 -3.90 9.61 -22.37
N LEU A 272 -5.04 10.21 -21.99
CA LEU A 272 -6.27 10.17 -22.78
C LEU A 272 -6.15 10.90 -24.12
N ALA A 273 -5.32 11.94 -24.22
CA ALA A 273 -5.07 12.66 -25.47
C ALA A 273 -4.15 11.89 -26.45
N ALA A 274 -3.38 10.93 -25.93
CA ALA A 274 -2.44 10.11 -26.71
C ALA A 274 -3.06 8.85 -27.32
N HIS A 275 -4.31 8.52 -26.93
CA HIS A 275 -5.08 7.34 -27.37
C HIS A 275 -6.44 7.76 -27.96
#